data_67647054a2d4cb09d0406c949949b24f
#
_entry.id   67647054a2d4cb09d0406c949949b24f
#
_cell.length_a   1.000
_cell.length_b   1.000
_cell.length_c   1.000
_cell.angle_alpha   90.00
_cell.angle_beta   90.00
_cell.angle_gamma   90.00
#
_symmetry.space_group_name_H-M   'P 1'
#
loop_
_entity.id
_entity.type
_entity.pdbx_description
1 polymer ?
#
loop_
_entity_poly.entity_id
_entity_poly.type
_entity_poly.pdbx_seq_one_letter_code
_entity_poly.pdbx_strand_id
1 'polypeptide(L)'
;IRKLVDAPLPPSVLVDPAGARLVLLDLPGYKTLAEVAEPELRLAGLRINPKSHNRARLNVTTGISVKEIASGRSARVEGLPAAPRIQWTRFSPKGTYFSFVQSDAGGLSLWVVDLASARASRVTPASVSAVLDFPYQWLPDESGLLVHVRPSLEPFAAPAELPAGPVVKVAAGRKAPARTWQDLLKSENDEKTFAHYATTEVRRFALDGTSAAILPPAIRRSVRPSPDGKWILATT
;
A
#
# COMPACT_ATOMS: atom_id res chain seq x y z
N ILE A 1 9.42 12.72 32.35
CA ILE A 1 9.68 12.95 30.91
C ILE A 1 9.58 11.61 30.15
N ARG A 2 10.32 10.54 30.54
CA ARG A 2 10.32 9.23 29.84
C ARG A 2 8.92 8.63 29.69
N LYS A 3 8.08 8.63 30.75
CA LYS A 3 6.69 8.16 30.69
C LYS A 3 5.80 8.92 29.71
N LEU A 4 6.11 10.19 29.39
CA LEU A 4 5.36 10.97 28.40
C LEU A 4 5.82 10.68 26.97
N VAL A 5 7.12 10.40 26.79
CA VAL A 5 7.69 10.06 25.47
C VAL A 5 7.29 8.64 25.06
N ASP A 6 7.22 7.72 26.02
CA ASP A 6 6.87 6.31 25.79
C ASP A 6 5.35 6.04 25.88
N ALA A 7 4.52 7.08 26.08
CA ALA A 7 3.07 6.92 26.12
C ALA A 7 2.55 6.49 24.74
N PRO A 8 1.69 5.46 24.66
CA PRO A 8 1.10 5.05 23.40
C PRO A 8 0.31 6.20 22.79
N LEU A 9 0.43 6.38 21.48
CA LEU A 9 -0.36 7.35 20.74
C LEU A 9 -1.84 6.96 20.76
N PRO A 10 -2.78 7.93 20.79
CA PRO A 10 -4.18 7.61 20.64
C PRO A 10 -4.40 6.94 19.26
N PRO A 11 -5.31 5.94 19.18
CA PRO A 11 -5.58 5.27 17.92
C PRO A 11 -6.20 6.23 16.90
N SER A 12 -5.92 6.03 15.62
CA SER A 12 -6.68 6.64 14.55
C SER A 12 -8.07 5.98 14.47
N VAL A 13 -9.11 6.79 14.27
CA VAL A 13 -10.49 6.33 14.29
C VAL A 13 -11.12 6.48 12.91
N LEU A 14 -11.69 5.39 12.40
CA LEU A 14 -12.47 5.37 11.17
C LEU A 14 -13.89 4.92 11.47
N VAL A 15 -14.87 5.55 10.84
CA VAL A 15 -16.29 5.18 10.96
C VAL A 15 -16.68 4.34 9.75
N ASP A 16 -17.40 3.26 9.94
CA ASP A 16 -17.89 2.43 8.85
C ASP A 16 -18.96 3.18 8.00
N PRO A 17 -19.20 2.78 6.74
CA PRO A 17 -20.18 3.44 5.87
C PRO A 17 -21.60 3.50 6.44
N ALA A 18 -21.98 2.56 7.30
CA ALA A 18 -23.29 2.51 7.93
C ALA A 18 -23.40 3.37 9.21
N GLY A 19 -22.28 3.90 9.72
CA GLY A 19 -22.23 4.66 10.98
C GLY A 19 -22.50 3.81 12.23
N ALA A 20 -22.33 2.49 12.12
CA ALA A 20 -22.65 1.55 13.20
C ALA A 20 -21.41 1.14 14.02
N ARG A 21 -20.23 1.20 13.42
CA ARG A 21 -18.97 0.73 14.02
C ARG A 21 -17.84 1.73 13.83
N LEU A 22 -16.92 1.72 14.78
CA LEU A 22 -15.63 2.38 14.71
C LEU A 22 -14.54 1.32 14.50
N VAL A 23 -13.63 1.56 13.58
CA VAL A 23 -12.36 0.83 13.49
C VAL A 23 -11.28 1.71 14.08
N LEU A 24 -10.62 1.21 15.11
CA LEU A 24 -9.54 1.86 15.83
C LEU A 24 -8.22 1.26 15.37
N LEU A 25 -7.32 2.12 14.90
CA LEU A 25 -6.03 1.73 14.34
C LEU A 25 -4.93 2.14 15.31
N ASP A 26 -4.22 1.18 15.89
CA ASP A 26 -3.13 1.44 16.81
C ASP A 26 -1.93 2.02 16.04
N LEU A 27 -1.52 3.21 16.44
CA LEU A 27 -0.37 3.88 15.83
C LEU A 27 0.92 3.51 16.59
N PRO A 28 2.01 3.16 15.88
CA PRO A 28 3.30 3.02 16.52
C PRO A 28 3.79 4.40 16.99
N GLY A 29 4.74 4.40 17.91
CA GLY A 29 5.47 5.61 18.26
C GLY A 29 6.37 6.11 17.10
N TYR A 30 7.60 6.47 17.42
CA TYR A 30 8.57 6.90 16.41
C TYR A 30 9.05 5.74 15.54
N LYS A 31 9.38 6.02 14.28
CA LYS A 31 10.02 5.06 13.39
C LYS A 31 11.38 4.64 13.96
N THR A 32 11.70 3.37 13.84
CA THR A 32 13.01 2.85 14.19
C THR A 32 14.08 3.29 13.17
N LEU A 33 15.34 3.26 13.55
CA LEU A 33 16.45 3.53 12.62
C LEU A 33 16.45 2.56 11.44
N ALA A 34 16.09 1.30 11.65
CA ALA A 34 15.97 0.30 10.59
C ALA A 34 14.91 0.69 9.55
N GLU A 35 13.74 1.18 9.98
CA GLU A 35 12.68 1.65 9.09
C GLU A 35 13.07 2.91 8.31
N VAL A 36 13.84 3.80 8.92
CA VAL A 36 14.35 5.00 8.24
C VAL A 36 15.45 4.66 7.22
N ALA A 37 16.22 3.60 7.50
CA ALA A 37 17.31 3.12 6.65
C ALA A 37 16.86 2.14 5.56
N GLU A 38 15.55 1.84 5.43
CA GLU A 38 15.05 1.00 4.33
C GLU A 38 15.44 1.60 2.96
N PRO A 39 15.83 0.74 1.98
CA PRO A 39 16.24 1.21 0.66
C PRO A 39 15.10 1.94 -0.05
N GLU A 40 15.45 3.01 -0.74
CA GLU A 40 14.51 3.89 -1.45
C GLU A 40 15.03 4.18 -2.85
N LEU A 41 14.23 3.87 -3.87
CA LEU A 41 14.44 4.33 -5.25
C LEU A 41 13.65 5.63 -5.45
N ARG A 42 14.27 6.58 -6.16
CA ARG A 42 13.68 7.88 -6.48
C ARG A 42 13.53 8.00 -7.99
N LEU A 43 12.35 7.69 -8.50
CA LEU A 43 12.06 7.58 -9.92
C LEU A 43 10.71 8.24 -10.24
N ALA A 44 10.67 9.04 -11.28
CA ALA A 44 9.46 9.72 -11.77
C ALA A 44 8.67 10.48 -10.68
N GLY A 45 9.37 11.12 -9.74
CA GLY A 45 8.77 11.82 -8.60
C GLY A 45 8.25 10.90 -7.48
N LEU A 46 8.42 9.59 -7.61
CA LEU A 46 8.02 8.60 -6.61
C LEU A 46 9.21 8.17 -5.76
N ARG A 47 8.90 7.76 -4.55
CA ARG A 47 9.82 7.08 -3.64
C ARG A 47 9.34 5.66 -3.44
N ILE A 48 10.05 4.71 -4.02
CA ILE A 48 9.68 3.30 -4.08
C ILE A 48 10.56 2.50 -3.14
N ASN A 49 9.97 1.66 -2.31
CA ASN A 49 10.70 0.63 -1.59
C ASN A 49 10.84 -0.60 -2.50
N PRO A 50 12.05 -0.91 -2.99
CA PRO A 50 12.27 -1.98 -3.97
C PRO A 50 12.02 -3.38 -3.40
N LYS A 51 12.14 -3.56 -2.08
CA LYS A 51 11.92 -4.86 -1.43
C LYS A 51 10.44 -5.23 -1.38
N SER A 52 9.59 -4.25 -1.06
CA SER A 52 8.16 -4.51 -0.86
C SER A 52 7.29 -4.15 -2.05
N HIS A 53 7.80 -3.49 -3.10
CA HIS A 53 7.00 -2.91 -4.19
C HIS A 53 5.91 -1.98 -3.67
N ASN A 54 6.28 -1.12 -2.72
CA ASN A 54 5.42 -0.16 -2.07
C ASN A 54 5.99 1.25 -2.22
N ARG A 55 5.22 2.24 -1.86
CA ARG A 55 5.78 3.57 -1.58
C ARG A 55 6.64 3.50 -0.32
N ALA A 56 7.80 4.16 -0.37
CA ALA A 56 8.69 4.26 0.77
C ALA A 56 8.10 5.20 1.84
N ARG A 57 8.53 5.00 3.09
CA ARG A 57 8.26 5.90 4.24
C ARG A 57 6.79 6.04 4.63
N LEU A 58 5.90 5.16 4.21
CA LEU A 58 4.52 5.17 4.66
C LEU A 58 4.44 4.94 6.18
N ASN A 59 3.42 5.52 6.79
CA ASN A 59 3.08 5.19 8.17
C ASN A 59 2.42 3.81 8.22
N VAL A 60 2.68 3.10 9.29
CA VAL A 60 2.11 1.78 9.55
C VAL A 60 1.17 1.83 10.74
N THR A 61 0.24 0.91 10.80
CA THR A 61 -0.61 0.62 11.95
C THR A 61 -0.20 -0.73 12.51
N THR A 62 -0.21 -0.89 13.83
CA THR A 62 0.31 -2.08 14.52
C THR A 62 -0.80 -2.93 15.16
N GLY A 63 -2.05 -2.52 15.05
CA GLY A 63 -3.19 -3.27 15.57
C GLY A 63 -4.51 -2.67 15.13
N ILE A 64 -5.56 -3.48 15.20
CA ILE A 64 -6.92 -3.07 14.84
C ILE A 64 -7.87 -3.52 15.95
N SER A 65 -8.78 -2.63 16.35
CA SER A 65 -9.93 -2.95 17.19
C SER A 65 -11.22 -2.47 16.55
N VAL A 66 -12.30 -3.17 16.74
CA VAL A 66 -13.63 -2.81 16.28
C VAL A 66 -14.50 -2.46 17.47
N LYS A 67 -15.20 -1.33 17.41
CA LYS A 67 -16.11 -0.88 18.46
C LYS A 67 -17.50 -0.63 17.90
N GLU A 68 -18.50 -1.25 18.47
CA GLU A 68 -19.91 -0.95 18.19
C GLU A 68 -20.31 0.38 18.83
N ILE A 69 -20.89 1.29 18.04
CA ILE A 69 -21.28 2.62 18.55
C ILE A 69 -22.45 2.52 19.53
N ALA A 70 -23.47 1.74 19.20
CA ALA A 70 -24.69 1.64 20.01
C ALA A 70 -24.47 1.00 21.38
N SER A 71 -23.70 -0.08 21.45
CA SER A 71 -23.44 -0.82 22.70
C SER A 71 -22.18 -0.36 23.43
N GLY A 72 -21.27 0.34 22.75
CA GLY A 72 -19.93 0.65 23.25
C GLY A 72 -18.99 -0.56 23.34
N ARG A 73 -19.46 -1.75 22.97
CA ARG A 73 -18.66 -2.99 23.00
C ARG A 73 -17.48 -2.89 22.03
N SER A 74 -16.29 -3.25 22.52
CA SER A 74 -15.07 -3.24 21.73
C SER A 74 -14.43 -4.63 21.70
N ALA A 75 -13.91 -5.03 20.56
CA ALA A 75 -13.16 -6.27 20.37
C ALA A 75 -11.86 -5.98 19.62
N ARG A 76 -10.76 -6.59 20.07
CA ARG A 76 -9.51 -6.57 19.29
C ARG A 76 -9.64 -7.55 18.13
N VAL A 77 -9.14 -7.17 16.95
CA VAL A 77 -9.15 -8.05 15.78
C VAL A 77 -8.18 -9.20 16.02
N GLU A 78 -8.69 -10.41 15.90
CA GLU A 78 -7.94 -11.66 15.96
C GLU A 78 -7.43 -12.07 14.57
N GLY A 79 -6.41 -12.94 14.53
CA GLY A 79 -5.86 -13.47 13.28
C GLY A 79 -4.99 -12.49 12.51
N LEU A 80 -4.63 -11.34 13.07
CA LEU A 80 -3.64 -10.44 12.48
C LEU A 80 -2.27 -11.13 12.36
N PRO A 81 -1.40 -10.69 11.41
CA PRO A 81 0.00 -11.13 11.37
C PRO A 81 0.70 -10.92 12.71
N ALA A 82 1.70 -11.76 13.03
CA ALA A 82 2.43 -11.70 14.30
C ALA A 82 3.14 -10.35 14.54
N ALA A 83 3.59 -9.69 13.45
CA ALA A 83 4.16 -8.35 13.48
C ALA A 83 3.38 -7.46 12.50
N PRO A 84 2.24 -6.88 12.90
CA PRO A 84 1.40 -6.12 12.00
C PRO A 84 2.09 -4.84 11.52
N ARG A 85 2.18 -4.68 10.21
CA ARG A 85 2.62 -3.47 9.49
C ARG A 85 1.55 -3.09 8.48
N ILE A 86 0.43 -2.63 9.00
CA ILE A 86 -0.82 -2.40 8.29
C ILE A 86 -0.78 -1.06 7.58
N GLN A 87 -1.15 -1.07 6.30
CA GLN A 87 -1.20 0.09 5.42
C GLN A 87 -2.39 -0.03 4.47
N TRP A 88 -2.71 1.01 3.71
CA TRP A 88 -3.69 0.97 2.63
C TRP A 88 -5.04 0.40 3.09
N THR A 89 -5.59 0.98 4.16
CA THR A 89 -6.83 0.52 4.79
C THR A 89 -8.07 1.07 4.08
N ARG A 90 -9.14 0.25 4.00
CA ARG A 90 -10.43 0.67 3.42
C ARG A 90 -11.57 -0.21 3.91
N PHE A 91 -12.73 0.38 4.11
CA PHE A 91 -13.98 -0.36 4.27
C PHE A 91 -14.46 -0.95 2.94
N SER A 92 -15.16 -2.06 3.00
CA SER A 92 -15.97 -2.54 1.89
C SER A 92 -17.19 -1.63 1.67
N PRO A 93 -17.82 -1.64 0.48
CA PRO A 93 -18.90 -0.70 0.14
C PRO A 93 -20.08 -0.68 1.10
N LYS A 94 -20.49 -1.82 1.65
CA LYS A 94 -21.60 -1.95 2.59
C LYS A 94 -21.15 -1.90 4.07
N GLY A 95 -19.83 -1.85 4.32
CA GLY A 95 -19.29 -1.86 5.67
C GLY A 95 -19.32 -3.23 6.36
N THR A 96 -19.46 -4.33 5.61
CA THR A 96 -19.36 -5.69 6.16
C THR A 96 -17.92 -6.03 6.55
N TYR A 97 -16.96 -5.56 5.74
CA TYR A 97 -15.55 -5.87 5.88
C TYR A 97 -14.69 -4.61 5.99
N PHE A 98 -13.50 -4.81 6.55
CA PHE A 98 -12.42 -3.84 6.52
C PHE A 98 -11.18 -4.48 5.95
N SER A 99 -10.56 -3.88 4.96
CA SER A 99 -9.41 -4.43 4.27
C SER A 99 -8.15 -3.62 4.52
N PHE A 100 -7.02 -4.29 4.48
CA PHE A 100 -5.71 -3.66 4.62
C PHE A 100 -4.62 -4.44 3.90
N VAL A 101 -3.51 -3.77 3.65
CA VAL A 101 -2.29 -4.40 3.14
C VAL A 101 -1.29 -4.55 4.27
N GLN A 102 -0.82 -5.77 4.46
CA GLN A 102 0.31 -6.11 5.33
C GLN A 102 1.61 -6.01 4.54
N SER A 103 2.60 -5.33 5.12
CA SER A 103 3.97 -5.27 4.58
C SER A 103 4.90 -6.11 5.45
N ASP A 104 5.60 -7.07 4.84
CA ASP A 104 6.61 -7.90 5.49
C ASP A 104 7.85 -8.07 4.59
N ALA A 105 8.80 -8.90 5.02
CA ALA A 105 10.04 -9.13 4.27
C ALA A 105 9.81 -9.80 2.90
N GLY A 106 8.68 -10.50 2.71
CA GLY A 106 8.32 -11.15 1.46
C GLY A 106 7.57 -10.26 0.48
N GLY A 107 7.15 -9.06 0.91
CA GLY A 107 6.40 -8.11 0.09
C GLY A 107 5.08 -7.67 0.70
N LEU A 108 4.09 -7.37 -0.14
CA LEU A 108 2.77 -6.92 0.28
C LEU A 108 1.71 -8.01 0.07
N SER A 109 0.89 -8.22 1.09
CA SER A 109 -0.29 -9.11 1.02
C SER A 109 -1.55 -8.38 1.47
N LEU A 110 -2.67 -8.67 0.80
CA LEU A 110 -3.99 -8.12 1.13
C LEU A 110 -4.68 -9.01 2.16
N TRP A 111 -5.27 -8.37 3.15
CA TRP A 111 -6.00 -8.98 4.25
C TRP A 111 -7.39 -8.36 4.39
N VAL A 112 -8.34 -9.13 4.87
CA VAL A 112 -9.71 -8.69 5.13
C VAL A 112 -10.10 -9.05 6.55
N VAL A 113 -10.72 -8.11 7.24
CA VAL A 113 -11.35 -8.28 8.56
C VAL A 113 -12.85 -8.36 8.37
N ASP A 114 -13.47 -9.42 8.84
CA ASP A 114 -14.91 -9.47 9.04
C ASP A 114 -15.26 -8.66 10.29
N LEU A 115 -16.03 -7.59 10.12
CA LEU A 115 -16.33 -6.65 11.20
C LEU A 115 -17.34 -7.19 12.22
N ALA A 116 -18.10 -8.24 11.88
CA ALA A 116 -19.04 -8.86 12.81
C ALA A 116 -18.32 -9.80 13.78
N SER A 117 -17.38 -10.58 13.28
CA SER A 117 -16.59 -11.54 14.07
C SER A 117 -15.29 -10.96 14.63
N ALA A 118 -14.87 -9.77 14.17
CA ALA A 118 -13.57 -9.18 14.45
C ALA A 118 -12.39 -10.12 14.13
N ARG A 119 -12.45 -10.86 13.02
CA ARG A 119 -11.40 -11.78 12.59
C ARG A 119 -10.79 -11.35 11.26
N ALA A 120 -9.46 -11.39 11.19
CA ALA A 120 -8.69 -11.13 9.99
C ALA A 120 -8.34 -12.42 9.26
N SER A 121 -8.37 -12.38 7.93
CA SER A 121 -7.90 -13.45 7.05
C SER A 121 -7.08 -12.89 5.90
N ARG A 122 -6.07 -13.65 5.46
CA ARG A 122 -5.25 -13.30 4.31
C ARG A 122 -5.96 -13.67 3.02
N VAL A 123 -6.03 -12.73 2.07
CA VAL A 123 -6.70 -12.93 0.78
C VAL A 123 -5.69 -13.18 -0.35
N THR A 124 -4.52 -12.54 -0.31
CA THR A 124 -3.52 -12.70 -1.37
C THR A 124 -2.20 -13.24 -0.86
N PRO A 125 -1.39 -13.91 -1.71
CA PRO A 125 0.03 -14.11 -1.42
C PRO A 125 0.76 -12.74 -1.34
N ALA A 126 2.06 -12.74 -1.02
CA ALA A 126 2.90 -11.53 -0.95
C ALA A 126 3.27 -11.00 -2.36
N SER A 127 2.27 -10.77 -3.20
CA SER A 127 2.42 -10.36 -4.59
C SER A 127 1.84 -8.99 -4.93
N VAL A 128 1.20 -8.32 -3.97
CA VAL A 128 0.57 -7.01 -4.18
C VAL A 128 1.63 -5.95 -4.51
N SER A 129 1.29 -4.99 -5.38
CA SER A 129 2.11 -3.83 -5.70
C SER A 129 1.34 -2.54 -5.43
N ALA A 130 1.95 -1.64 -4.66
CA ALA A 130 1.36 -0.36 -4.25
C ALA A 130 2.27 0.82 -4.63
N VAL A 131 2.93 0.75 -5.80
CA VAL A 131 3.89 1.75 -6.26
C VAL A 131 3.19 3.01 -6.77
N LEU A 132 2.21 2.85 -7.67
CA LEU A 132 1.59 3.99 -8.34
C LEU A 132 0.44 4.60 -7.55
N ASP A 133 -0.48 3.78 -7.03
CA ASP A 133 -1.67 4.26 -6.34
C ASP A 133 -2.19 3.21 -5.34
N PHE A 134 -3.43 3.38 -4.88
CA PHE A 134 -4.11 2.46 -3.97
C PHE A 134 -4.18 1.07 -4.61
N PRO A 135 -3.65 0.01 -3.97
CA PRO A 135 -3.34 -1.25 -4.66
C PRO A 135 -4.53 -2.16 -4.92
N TYR A 136 -5.72 -1.83 -4.44
CA TYR A 136 -6.90 -2.67 -4.65
C TYR A 136 -8.21 -1.86 -4.63
N GLN A 137 -9.27 -2.46 -5.16
CA GLN A 137 -10.64 -1.94 -5.10
C GLN A 137 -11.61 -3.06 -4.78
N TRP A 138 -12.55 -2.80 -3.89
CA TRP A 138 -13.67 -3.69 -3.63
C TRP A 138 -14.60 -3.76 -4.84
N LEU A 139 -15.14 -4.95 -5.10
CA LEU A 139 -16.30 -5.08 -5.98
C LEU A 139 -17.54 -4.53 -5.26
N PRO A 140 -18.52 -3.95 -5.97
CA PRO A 140 -19.69 -3.31 -5.36
C PRO A 140 -20.56 -4.26 -4.53
N ASP A 141 -20.58 -5.54 -4.90
CA ASP A 141 -21.33 -6.60 -4.22
C ASP A 141 -20.61 -7.20 -3.00
N GLU A 142 -19.34 -6.79 -2.77
CA GLU A 142 -18.42 -7.31 -1.75
C GLU A 142 -17.98 -8.77 -1.97
N SER A 143 -18.22 -9.35 -3.16
CA SER A 143 -17.82 -10.74 -3.48
C SER A 143 -16.33 -10.93 -3.65
N GLY A 144 -15.55 -9.83 -3.68
CA GLY A 144 -14.10 -9.87 -3.86
C GLY A 144 -13.49 -8.52 -4.13
N LEU A 145 -12.22 -8.54 -4.53
CA LEU A 145 -11.41 -7.34 -4.76
C LEU A 145 -10.66 -7.44 -6.08
N LEU A 146 -10.53 -6.32 -6.78
CA LEU A 146 -9.57 -6.13 -7.88
C LEU A 146 -8.25 -5.68 -7.25
N VAL A 147 -7.17 -6.38 -7.52
CA VAL A 147 -5.88 -6.17 -6.87
C VAL A 147 -4.79 -6.01 -7.92
N HIS A 148 -3.96 -4.99 -7.75
CA HIS A 148 -2.72 -4.83 -8.50
C HIS A 148 -1.66 -5.77 -7.94
N VAL A 149 -1.18 -6.71 -8.75
CA VAL A 149 -0.16 -7.67 -8.37
C VAL A 149 1.06 -7.57 -9.25
N ARG A 150 2.20 -7.95 -8.73
CA ARG A 150 3.46 -8.04 -9.49
C ARG A 150 3.34 -9.13 -10.54
N PRO A 151 3.66 -8.88 -11.81
CA PRO A 151 3.63 -9.90 -12.88
C PRO A 151 4.65 -11.01 -12.64
N SER A 152 5.77 -10.69 -11.99
CA SER A 152 6.82 -11.64 -11.58
C SER A 152 7.26 -11.34 -10.16
N LEU A 153 7.62 -12.40 -9.43
CA LEU A 153 8.21 -12.33 -8.09
C LEU A 153 9.74 -12.44 -8.14
N GLU A 154 10.30 -12.66 -9.33
CA GLU A 154 11.75 -12.73 -9.53
C GLU A 154 12.44 -11.40 -9.18
N PRO A 155 13.62 -11.44 -8.55
CA PRO A 155 14.39 -10.25 -8.27
C PRO A 155 14.72 -9.49 -9.55
N PHE A 156 14.51 -8.19 -9.56
CA PHE A 156 14.95 -7.33 -10.65
C PHE A 156 16.44 -7.04 -10.51
N ALA A 157 17.23 -7.54 -11.46
CA ALA A 157 18.61 -7.15 -11.60
C ALA A 157 18.65 -5.79 -12.32
N ALA A 158 18.77 -4.69 -11.55
CA ALA A 158 19.01 -3.39 -12.14
C ALA A 158 20.29 -3.43 -12.97
N PRO A 159 20.29 -2.88 -14.20
CA PRO A 159 21.51 -2.78 -15.00
C PRO A 159 22.59 -2.04 -14.20
N ALA A 160 23.84 -2.53 -14.28
CA ALA A 160 24.97 -1.88 -13.64
C ALA A 160 25.17 -0.50 -14.28
N GLU A 161 24.97 0.56 -13.52
CA GLU A 161 25.35 1.90 -13.94
C GLU A 161 26.80 2.18 -13.50
N LEU A 162 27.58 2.74 -14.40
CA LEU A 162 28.84 3.37 -14.01
C LEU A 162 28.50 4.52 -13.04
N PRO A 163 29.16 4.63 -11.88
CA PRO A 163 28.92 5.71 -10.97
C PRO A 163 29.04 7.04 -11.71
N ALA A 164 27.97 7.85 -11.70
CA ALA A 164 28.06 9.21 -12.17
C ALA A 164 29.14 9.93 -11.35
N GLY A 165 30.09 10.54 -12.02
CA GLY A 165 31.11 11.36 -11.35
C GLY A 165 30.48 12.42 -10.45
N PRO A 166 31.27 13.12 -9.63
CA PRO A 166 30.75 14.11 -8.71
C PRO A 166 29.93 15.17 -9.45
N VAL A 167 28.73 15.45 -8.94
CA VAL A 167 27.87 16.50 -9.49
C VAL A 167 28.47 17.86 -9.15
N VAL A 168 29.19 18.45 -10.10
CA VAL A 168 29.73 19.81 -9.96
C VAL A 168 28.66 20.81 -10.40
N LYS A 169 28.13 21.58 -9.45
CA LYS A 169 27.25 22.73 -9.74
C LYS A 169 28.07 23.98 -9.79
N VAL A 170 28.26 24.57 -10.96
CA VAL A 170 28.90 25.86 -11.14
C VAL A 170 27.78 26.92 -11.24
N ALA A 171 27.73 27.82 -10.26
CA ALA A 171 26.87 28.99 -10.33
C ALA A 171 27.58 30.09 -11.18
N ALA A 172 27.21 30.20 -12.44
CA ALA A 172 27.76 31.20 -13.36
C ALA A 172 27.02 32.55 -13.30
N GLY A 173 26.34 32.87 -12.19
CA GLY A 173 25.59 34.12 -12.02
C GLY A 173 24.33 34.25 -12.90
N ARG A 174 23.97 33.24 -13.67
CA ARG A 174 22.73 33.23 -14.48
C ARG A 174 21.54 32.86 -13.62
N LYS A 175 20.47 33.66 -13.64
CA LYS A 175 19.17 33.25 -13.09
C LYS A 175 18.66 32.06 -13.89
N ALA A 176 18.57 30.91 -13.23
CA ALA A 176 17.90 29.73 -13.77
C ALA A 176 16.55 29.54 -13.06
N PRO A 177 15.50 29.07 -13.74
CA PRO A 177 14.25 28.69 -13.08
C PRO A 177 14.54 27.65 -12.00
N ALA A 178 13.93 27.81 -10.83
CA ALA A 178 14.00 26.79 -9.79
C ALA A 178 13.42 25.48 -10.36
N ARG A 179 14.16 24.39 -10.28
CA ARG A 179 13.63 23.08 -10.65
C ARG A 179 12.56 22.68 -9.65
N THR A 180 11.30 22.67 -10.08
CA THR A 180 10.14 22.30 -9.25
C THR A 180 9.89 20.80 -9.22
N TRP A 181 10.43 20.06 -10.19
CA TRP A 181 10.27 18.62 -10.30
C TRP A 181 11.54 17.90 -9.84
N GLN A 182 11.36 17.04 -8.84
CA GLN A 182 12.45 16.22 -8.31
C GLN A 182 12.35 14.78 -8.86
N ASP A 183 13.48 14.08 -8.85
CA ASP A 183 13.56 12.65 -9.12
C ASP A 183 12.99 12.22 -10.49
N LEU A 184 13.19 13.07 -11.51
CA LEU A 184 12.84 12.71 -12.90
C LEU A 184 13.68 11.54 -13.39
N LEU A 185 13.14 10.77 -14.34
CA LEU A 185 13.91 9.76 -15.08
C LEU A 185 15.01 10.46 -15.88
N LYS A 186 16.25 9.97 -15.78
CA LYS A 186 17.44 10.61 -16.36
C LYS A 186 18.19 9.73 -17.34
N SER A 187 17.92 8.43 -17.30
CA SER A 187 18.60 7.43 -18.12
C SER A 187 17.62 6.34 -18.58
N GLU A 188 18.00 5.59 -19.59
CA GLU A 188 17.27 4.40 -20.02
C GLU A 188 17.15 3.36 -18.89
N ASN A 189 18.14 3.31 -17.98
CA ASN A 189 18.09 2.45 -16.82
C ASN A 189 17.02 2.88 -15.82
N ASP A 190 16.85 4.20 -15.62
CA ASP A 190 15.74 4.73 -14.79
C ASP A 190 14.39 4.34 -15.39
N GLU A 191 14.24 4.44 -16.72
CA GLU A 191 13.01 4.06 -17.42
C GLU A 191 12.71 2.57 -17.26
N LYS A 192 13.69 1.70 -17.48
CA LYS A 192 13.56 0.25 -17.30
C LYS A 192 13.23 -0.11 -15.85
N THR A 193 13.91 0.53 -14.90
CA THR A 193 13.68 0.33 -13.47
C THR A 193 12.27 0.79 -13.08
N PHE A 194 11.86 1.98 -13.54
CA PHE A 194 10.51 2.48 -13.30
C PHE A 194 9.45 1.55 -13.90
N ALA A 195 9.63 1.14 -15.16
CA ALA A 195 8.71 0.22 -15.82
C ALA A 195 8.55 -1.10 -15.05
N HIS A 196 9.66 -1.66 -14.53
CA HIS A 196 9.60 -2.87 -13.71
C HIS A 196 8.71 -2.70 -12.47
N TYR A 197 8.92 -1.64 -11.70
CA TYR A 197 8.18 -1.43 -10.45
C TYR A 197 6.74 -0.93 -10.67
N ALA A 198 6.49 -0.18 -11.74
CA ALA A 198 5.19 0.38 -12.07
C ALA A 198 4.25 -0.58 -12.80
N THR A 199 4.79 -1.61 -13.47
CA THR A 199 3.98 -2.59 -14.20
C THR A 199 3.28 -3.54 -13.23
N THR A 200 1.95 -3.65 -13.39
CA THR A 200 1.12 -4.56 -12.60
C THR A 200 0.15 -5.33 -13.48
N GLU A 201 -0.11 -6.56 -13.13
CA GLU A 201 -1.27 -7.34 -13.57
C GLU A 201 -2.43 -7.03 -12.61
N VAL A 202 -3.66 -7.00 -13.11
CA VAL A 202 -4.84 -6.89 -12.26
C VAL A 202 -5.54 -8.23 -12.16
N ARG A 203 -5.71 -8.72 -10.95
CA ARG A 203 -6.42 -9.95 -10.65
C ARG A 203 -7.64 -9.67 -9.76
N ARG A 204 -8.71 -10.41 -9.99
CA ARG A 204 -9.80 -10.52 -9.02
C ARG A 204 -9.45 -11.58 -8.00
N PHE A 205 -9.59 -11.25 -6.74
CA PHE A 205 -9.52 -12.21 -5.63
C PHE A 205 -10.88 -12.29 -4.94
N ALA A 206 -11.37 -13.50 -4.75
CA ALA A 206 -12.49 -13.75 -3.84
C ALA A 206 -11.99 -13.80 -2.40
N LEU A 207 -12.88 -13.73 -1.42
CA LEU A 207 -12.52 -13.70 0.01
C LEU A 207 -11.88 -15.00 0.51
N ASP A 208 -12.09 -16.09 -0.19
CA ASP A 208 -11.45 -17.42 0.06
C ASP A 208 -10.02 -17.51 -0.51
N GLY A 209 -9.53 -16.46 -1.18
CA GLY A 209 -8.22 -16.41 -1.78
C GLY A 209 -8.14 -16.97 -3.22
N THR A 210 -9.23 -17.48 -3.77
CA THR A 210 -9.26 -17.88 -5.19
C THR A 210 -9.11 -16.66 -6.08
N SER A 211 -8.39 -16.79 -7.19
CA SER A 211 -8.10 -15.64 -8.05
C SER A 211 -8.21 -15.93 -9.54
N ALA A 212 -8.57 -14.89 -10.29
CA ALA A 212 -8.60 -14.90 -11.75
C ALA A 212 -7.93 -13.65 -12.31
N ALA A 213 -7.15 -13.79 -13.40
CA ALA A 213 -6.59 -12.67 -14.13
C ALA A 213 -7.70 -11.87 -14.82
N ILE A 214 -7.63 -10.55 -14.73
CA ILE A 214 -8.61 -9.63 -15.31
C ILE A 214 -7.98 -8.75 -16.38
N LEU A 215 -6.83 -8.14 -16.09
CA LEU A 215 -6.10 -7.31 -17.03
C LEU A 215 -4.63 -7.75 -17.10
N PRO A 216 -4.04 -7.85 -18.31
CA PRO A 216 -2.65 -8.25 -18.48
C PRO A 216 -1.69 -7.23 -17.87
N PRO A 217 -0.39 -7.57 -17.74
CA PRO A 217 0.62 -6.64 -17.25
C PRO A 217 0.68 -5.35 -18.06
N ALA A 218 0.61 -4.19 -17.38
CA ALA A 218 0.84 -2.86 -17.94
C ALA A 218 1.05 -1.84 -16.82
N ILE A 219 1.57 -0.67 -17.17
CA ILE A 219 1.62 0.47 -16.26
C ILE A 219 0.22 1.07 -16.19
N ARG A 220 -0.41 0.99 -15.01
CA ARG A 220 -1.76 1.52 -14.77
C ARG A 220 -1.80 2.22 -13.44
N ARG A 221 -2.31 3.44 -13.45
CA ARG A 221 -2.46 4.23 -12.22
C ARG A 221 -3.60 3.68 -11.36
N SER A 222 -4.76 3.42 -11.95
CA SER A 222 -5.90 2.95 -11.17
C SER A 222 -6.81 2.02 -11.96
N VAL A 223 -7.54 1.18 -11.24
CA VAL A 223 -8.57 0.30 -11.79
C VAL A 223 -9.79 0.41 -10.88
N ARG A 224 -10.95 0.69 -11.46
CA ARG A 224 -12.20 0.88 -10.73
C ARG A 224 -13.33 0.08 -11.37
N PRO A 225 -14.08 -0.71 -10.59
CA PRO A 225 -15.31 -1.33 -11.08
C PRO A 225 -16.40 -0.26 -11.22
N SER A 226 -17.32 -0.46 -12.17
CA SER A 226 -18.56 0.30 -12.24
C SER A 226 -19.48 -0.01 -11.05
N PRO A 227 -20.43 0.86 -10.69
CA PRO A 227 -21.35 0.63 -9.57
C PRO A 227 -22.18 -0.65 -9.69
N ASP A 228 -22.47 -1.08 -10.93
CA ASP A 228 -23.18 -2.33 -11.21
C ASP A 228 -22.26 -3.57 -11.35
N GLY A 229 -20.95 -3.37 -11.21
CA GLY A 229 -19.94 -4.43 -11.29
C GLY A 229 -19.67 -5.01 -12.67
N LYS A 230 -20.33 -4.51 -13.72
CA LYS A 230 -20.24 -5.08 -15.09
C LYS A 230 -19.04 -4.59 -15.88
N TRP A 231 -18.52 -3.43 -15.55
CA TRP A 231 -17.44 -2.76 -16.28
C TRP A 231 -16.26 -2.45 -15.36
N ILE A 232 -15.10 -2.32 -15.96
CA ILE A 232 -13.89 -1.90 -15.28
C ILE A 232 -13.30 -0.72 -16.05
N LEU A 233 -13.10 0.40 -15.36
CA LEU A 233 -12.34 1.54 -15.85
C LEU A 233 -10.88 1.39 -15.42
N ALA A 234 -9.96 1.31 -16.38
CA ALA A 234 -8.53 1.34 -16.14
C ALA A 234 -7.95 2.66 -16.65
N THR A 235 -7.11 3.32 -15.82
CA THR A 235 -6.42 4.56 -16.16
C THR A 235 -4.92 4.30 -16.26
N THR A 236 -4.30 4.69 -17.34
CA THR A 236 -2.84 4.65 -17.57
C THR A 236 -2.21 5.99 -17.22
#